data_604d64731d317fe9eef67747ce74d046
#
_entry.id   604d64731d317fe9eef67747ce74d046
#
_cell.length_a   1.000
_cell.length_b   1.000
_cell.length_c   1.000
_cell.angle_alpha   90.00
_cell.angle_beta   90.00
_cell.angle_gamma   90.00
#
_symmetry.space_group_name_H-M   'P 1'
#
loop_
_entity.id
_entity.type
_entity.pdbx_description
1 polymer ?
#
loop_
_entity_poly.entity_id
_entity_poly.type
_entity_poly.pdbx_seq_one_letter_code
_entity_poly.pdbx_strand_id
1 'polypeptide(L)'
;MTSADGHAPIEVDRQVAAEGEPTPFRTAWWQRLPREEATYELTRLVLLRLLAFVYLAAFIGLALQVEPLLGARGLLPAAGYVQAVRDQLGAGAFWRQPTLFWPGLLGTSDAALRVASVVGVALSIAALLGATNALLQLALWAL
;
A
#
# COMPACT_ATOMS: atom_id res chain seq x y z
N MET A 1 59.12 51.13 -47.21
CA MET A 1 59.63 50.81 -45.85
C MET A 1 58.49 50.92 -44.89
N THR A 2 57.82 49.87 -44.64
CA THR A 2 56.95 49.79 -43.45
C THR A 2 56.49 48.33 -43.34
N SER A 3 56.89 47.70 -42.26
CA SER A 3 56.64 46.38 -41.87
C SER A 3 55.12 46.19 -41.52
N ALA A 4 54.54 45.19 -42.07
CA ALA A 4 53.21 44.74 -41.68
C ALA A 4 53.38 43.56 -40.75
N ASP A 5 53.23 43.82 -39.47
CA ASP A 5 53.07 42.79 -38.46
C ASP A 5 51.68 42.20 -38.59
N GLY A 6 51.59 41.06 -39.24
CA GLY A 6 50.42 40.20 -39.23
C GLY A 6 50.36 39.42 -37.92
N HIS A 7 49.71 40.00 -36.98
CA HIS A 7 49.28 39.27 -35.77
C HIS A 7 48.20 38.31 -36.20
N ALA A 8 48.52 37.05 -36.10
CA ALA A 8 47.54 36.00 -36.21
C ALA A 8 46.88 35.80 -34.81
N PRO A 9 45.66 36.30 -34.60
CA PRO A 9 44.90 35.95 -33.44
C PRO A 9 44.09 34.72 -33.79
N ILE A 10 43.77 33.91 -32.80
CA ILE A 10 42.64 32.98 -32.84
C ILE A 10 42.98 31.51 -33.12
N GLU A 11 44.07 31.02 -32.62
CA GLU A 11 44.17 29.57 -32.45
C GLU A 11 43.89 29.13 -31.00
N VAL A 12 44.06 30.04 -30.05
CA VAL A 12 43.82 29.81 -28.62
C VAL A 12 42.32 29.75 -28.29
N ASP A 13 41.51 30.50 -29.04
CA ASP A 13 40.03 30.57 -28.76
C ASP A 13 39.26 29.33 -29.26
N ARG A 14 39.83 28.58 -30.23
CA ARG A 14 39.23 27.31 -30.67
C ARG A 14 39.52 26.15 -29.73
N GLN A 15 40.60 26.19 -28.97
CA GLN A 15 40.89 25.14 -28.00
C GLN A 15 40.08 25.28 -26.72
N VAL A 16 39.79 26.53 -26.31
CA VAL A 16 38.94 26.78 -25.14
C VAL A 16 37.45 26.42 -25.39
N ALA A 17 37.00 26.60 -26.66
CA ALA A 17 35.64 26.21 -27.04
C ALA A 17 35.43 24.68 -27.15
N ALA A 18 36.52 23.91 -27.31
CA ALA A 18 36.45 22.44 -27.41
C ALA A 18 36.43 21.73 -26.06
N GLU A 19 36.78 22.43 -24.98
CA GLU A 19 36.79 21.84 -23.62
C GLU A 19 35.43 21.91 -22.88
N GLY A 20 34.45 22.61 -23.49
CA GLY A 20 33.13 22.84 -22.89
C GLY A 20 31.99 21.90 -23.34
N GLU A 21 32.22 21.06 -24.36
CA GLU A 21 31.20 20.11 -24.77
C GLU A 21 31.19 18.92 -23.79
N PRO A 22 30.08 18.69 -23.09
CA PRO A 22 29.94 17.48 -22.26
C PRO A 22 30.03 16.28 -23.20
N THR A 23 31.12 15.55 -23.11
CA THR A 23 31.36 14.36 -23.91
C THR A 23 30.13 13.44 -23.80
N PRO A 24 29.56 12.98 -24.93
CA PRO A 24 28.36 12.15 -24.94
C PRO A 24 28.54 10.82 -24.18
N PHE A 25 29.76 10.58 -23.70
CA PHE A 25 30.10 9.40 -22.93
C PHE A 25 29.68 9.47 -21.45
N ARG A 26 29.48 10.68 -20.88
CA ARG A 26 29.08 10.82 -19.46
C ARG A 26 27.59 10.71 -19.21
N THR A 27 26.75 10.88 -20.22
CA THR A 27 25.29 10.82 -20.10
C THR A 27 24.70 9.46 -20.48
N ALA A 28 25.50 8.57 -21.09
CA ALA A 28 24.98 7.33 -21.65
C ALA A 28 24.84 6.16 -20.65
N TRP A 29 25.48 6.22 -19.48
CA TRP A 29 25.44 5.08 -18.55
C TRP A 29 24.22 5.10 -17.63
N TRP A 30 23.69 6.27 -17.26
CA TRP A 30 22.44 6.34 -16.51
C TRP A 30 21.18 6.11 -17.37
N GLN A 31 21.28 6.30 -18.70
CA GLN A 31 20.20 5.90 -19.61
C GLN A 31 20.12 4.38 -19.80
N ARG A 32 21.09 3.64 -19.29
CA ARG A 32 21.13 2.16 -19.30
C ARG A 32 20.73 1.56 -17.96
N LEU A 33 20.42 2.38 -16.96
CA LEU A 33 19.75 1.85 -15.76
C LEU A 33 18.39 1.30 -16.22
N PRO A 34 18.09 0.04 -15.93
CA PRO A 34 16.76 -0.50 -16.22
C PRO A 34 15.76 0.49 -15.61
N ARG A 35 14.80 0.90 -16.41
CA ARG A 35 13.78 1.85 -16.01
C ARG A 35 13.27 1.43 -14.64
N GLU A 36 13.39 2.30 -13.66
CA GLU A 36 12.91 2.08 -12.29
C GLU A 36 11.44 1.66 -12.25
N GLU A 37 10.70 2.01 -13.28
CA GLU A 37 9.31 1.62 -13.50
C GLU A 37 9.11 0.09 -13.43
N ALA A 38 9.94 -0.71 -14.08
CA ALA A 38 9.80 -2.18 -14.08
C ALA A 38 10.11 -2.78 -12.70
N THR A 39 11.10 -2.22 -11.99
CA THR A 39 11.45 -2.67 -10.63
C THR A 39 10.37 -2.26 -9.62
N TYR A 40 9.81 -1.06 -9.78
CA TYR A 40 8.70 -0.56 -8.96
C TYR A 40 7.44 -1.41 -9.13
N GLU A 41 7.08 -1.76 -10.35
CA GLU A 41 5.91 -2.61 -10.65
C GLU A 41 6.06 -4.01 -10.03
N LEU A 42 7.24 -4.63 -10.14
CA LEU A 42 7.51 -5.94 -9.52
C LEU A 42 7.45 -5.86 -7.99
N THR A 43 8.08 -4.86 -7.41
CA THR A 43 8.08 -4.65 -5.94
C THR A 43 6.66 -4.42 -5.43
N ARG A 44 5.89 -3.59 -6.12
CA ARG A 44 4.48 -3.35 -5.80
C ARG A 44 3.66 -4.63 -5.88
N LEU A 45 3.83 -5.42 -6.92
CA LEU A 45 3.12 -6.68 -7.12
C LEU A 45 3.45 -7.69 -6.01
N VAL A 46 4.73 -7.86 -5.68
CA VAL A 46 5.18 -8.75 -4.61
C VAL A 46 4.64 -8.31 -3.26
N LEU A 47 4.74 -7.00 -2.95
CA LEU A 47 4.22 -6.44 -1.69
C LEU A 47 2.72 -6.67 -1.53
N LEU A 48 1.93 -6.38 -2.58
CA LEU A 48 0.48 -6.58 -2.54
C LEU A 48 0.09 -8.06 -2.41
N ARG A 49 0.84 -8.97 -3.06
CA ARG A 49 0.65 -10.41 -2.92
C ARG A 49 0.99 -10.91 -1.52
N LEU A 50 2.09 -10.44 -0.96
CA LEU A 50 2.49 -10.79 0.40
C LEU A 50 1.47 -10.28 1.42
N LEU A 51 0.99 -9.04 1.25
CA LEU A 51 -0.06 -8.46 2.08
C LEU A 51 -1.37 -9.25 1.99
N ALA A 52 -1.79 -9.64 0.78
CA ALA A 52 -2.97 -10.48 0.57
C ALA A 52 -2.83 -11.84 1.24
N PHE A 53 -1.64 -12.43 1.23
CA PHE A 53 -1.36 -13.69 1.93
C PHE A 53 -1.47 -13.53 3.45
N VAL A 54 -0.97 -12.43 4.02
CA VAL A 54 -1.09 -12.13 5.45
C VAL A 54 -2.56 -11.96 5.84
N TYR A 55 -3.35 -11.22 5.05
CA TYR A 55 -4.79 -11.09 5.27
C TYR A 55 -5.50 -12.44 5.20
N LEU A 56 -5.16 -13.28 4.22
CA LEU A 56 -5.74 -14.61 4.09
C LEU A 56 -5.47 -15.46 5.34
N ALA A 57 -4.24 -15.51 5.81
CA ALA A 57 -3.88 -16.25 7.03
C ALA A 57 -4.63 -15.70 8.26
N ALA A 58 -4.73 -14.38 8.39
CA ALA A 58 -5.44 -13.72 9.48
C ALA A 58 -6.96 -14.06 9.47
N PHE A 59 -7.61 -13.95 8.31
CA PHE A 59 -9.04 -14.23 8.19
C PHE A 59 -9.38 -15.71 8.31
N ILE A 60 -8.51 -16.62 7.87
CA ILE A 60 -8.67 -18.05 8.15
C ILE A 60 -8.57 -18.32 9.66
N GLY A 61 -7.56 -17.75 10.32
CA GLY A 61 -7.41 -17.84 11.77
C GLY A 61 -8.63 -17.29 12.51
N LEU A 62 -9.12 -16.13 12.07
CA LEU A 62 -10.34 -15.54 12.61
C LEU A 62 -11.56 -16.45 12.39
N ALA A 63 -11.77 -16.96 11.18
CA ALA A 63 -12.90 -17.84 10.85
C ALA A 63 -12.95 -19.11 11.72
N LEU A 64 -11.79 -19.64 12.08
CA LEU A 64 -11.69 -20.83 12.93
C LEU A 64 -11.92 -20.53 14.43
N GLN A 65 -11.64 -19.30 14.86
CA GLN A 65 -11.61 -18.94 16.29
C GLN A 65 -12.70 -17.94 16.70
N VAL A 66 -13.41 -17.35 15.74
CA VAL A 66 -14.35 -16.27 16.01
C VAL A 66 -15.48 -16.68 16.96
N GLU A 67 -16.03 -17.87 16.79
CA GLU A 67 -17.13 -18.35 17.67
C GLU A 67 -16.69 -18.65 19.10
N PRO A 68 -15.63 -19.44 19.35
CA PRO A 68 -15.20 -19.71 20.71
C PRO A 68 -14.67 -18.49 21.44
N LEU A 69 -14.18 -17.46 20.71
CA LEU A 69 -13.66 -16.24 21.31
C LEU A 69 -14.72 -15.16 21.48
N LEU A 70 -15.41 -14.80 20.41
CA LEU A 70 -16.25 -13.60 20.31
C LEU A 70 -17.76 -13.91 20.21
N GLY A 71 -18.10 -15.18 19.99
CA GLY A 71 -19.50 -15.61 19.90
C GLY A 71 -20.30 -15.35 21.17
N ALA A 72 -21.62 -15.49 21.10
CA ALA A 72 -22.53 -15.25 22.20
C ALA A 72 -22.25 -16.11 23.46
N ARG A 73 -21.61 -17.27 23.26
CA ARG A 73 -21.14 -18.18 24.33
C ARG A 73 -19.62 -18.22 24.44
N GLY A 74 -18.93 -17.30 23.77
CA GLY A 74 -17.46 -17.23 23.74
C GLY A 74 -16.88 -16.67 25.03
N LEU A 75 -15.55 -16.68 25.11
CA LEU A 75 -14.79 -16.15 26.24
C LEU A 75 -15.00 -14.64 26.43
N LEU A 76 -15.16 -13.90 25.35
CA LEU A 76 -15.37 -12.43 25.34
C LEU A 76 -16.49 -12.09 24.34
N PRO A 77 -17.76 -12.17 24.76
CA PRO A 77 -18.87 -11.89 23.85
C PRO A 77 -18.78 -10.51 23.27
N ALA A 78 -18.71 -10.40 21.94
CA ALA A 78 -18.57 -9.12 21.22
C ALA A 78 -19.72 -8.15 21.57
N ALA A 79 -20.91 -8.67 21.81
CA ALA A 79 -22.06 -7.88 22.24
C ALA A 79 -21.81 -7.15 23.58
N GLY A 80 -21.23 -7.85 24.54
CA GLY A 80 -20.91 -7.27 25.85
C GLY A 80 -19.84 -6.19 25.76
N TYR A 81 -18.83 -6.41 24.92
CA TYR A 81 -17.79 -5.41 24.68
C TYR A 81 -18.35 -4.13 24.03
N VAL A 82 -19.12 -4.27 22.97
CA VAL A 82 -19.72 -3.10 22.27
C VAL A 82 -20.65 -2.34 23.20
N GLN A 83 -21.39 -3.04 24.06
CA GLN A 83 -22.28 -2.41 25.04
C GLN A 83 -21.48 -1.65 26.10
N ALA A 84 -20.43 -2.24 26.65
CA ALA A 84 -19.54 -1.56 27.61
C ALA A 84 -18.89 -0.30 27.03
N VAL A 85 -18.42 -0.35 25.76
CA VAL A 85 -17.89 0.80 25.04
C VAL A 85 -18.95 1.90 24.88
N ARG A 86 -20.19 1.51 24.57
CA ARG A 86 -21.30 2.44 24.41
C ARG A 86 -21.65 3.12 25.74
N ASP A 87 -21.65 2.38 26.82
CA ASP A 87 -21.97 2.89 28.17
C ASP A 87 -20.88 3.86 28.65
N GLN A 88 -19.60 3.60 28.31
CA GLN A 88 -18.48 4.44 28.71
C GLN A 88 -18.33 5.71 27.85
N LEU A 89 -18.55 5.64 26.56
CA LEU A 89 -18.30 6.71 25.59
C LEU A 89 -19.56 7.48 25.19
N GLY A 90 -20.75 7.00 25.55
CA GLY A 90 -22.03 7.65 25.27
C GLY A 90 -22.30 7.82 23.77
N ALA A 91 -23.02 8.87 23.40
CA ALA A 91 -23.45 9.14 22.01
C ALA A 91 -22.28 9.33 21.02
N GLY A 92 -21.08 9.64 21.49
CA GLY A 92 -19.87 9.81 20.67
C GLY A 92 -19.08 8.52 20.42
N ALA A 93 -19.54 7.38 20.93
CA ALA A 93 -18.80 6.12 20.87
C ALA A 93 -18.47 5.68 19.45
N PHE A 94 -19.39 5.84 18.50
CA PHE A 94 -19.19 5.51 17.09
C PHE A 94 -18.03 6.29 16.43
N TRP A 95 -17.92 7.59 16.74
CA TRP A 95 -16.87 8.42 16.18
C TRP A 95 -15.49 8.20 16.82
N ARG A 96 -15.46 7.74 18.05
CA ARG A 96 -14.22 7.45 18.79
C ARG A 96 -13.69 6.04 18.51
N GLN A 97 -14.60 5.09 18.26
CA GLN A 97 -14.26 3.71 17.88
C GLN A 97 -15.14 3.26 16.70
N PRO A 98 -14.83 3.66 15.47
CA PRO A 98 -15.54 3.19 14.29
C PRO A 98 -15.26 1.68 14.10
N THR A 99 -16.27 0.85 14.26
CA THR A 99 -16.21 -0.60 14.00
C THR A 99 -17.44 -1.03 13.23
N LEU A 100 -17.30 -2.04 12.39
CA LEU A 100 -18.40 -2.63 11.61
C LEU A 100 -19.41 -3.39 12.50
N PHE A 101 -19.02 -3.71 13.74
CA PHE A 101 -19.85 -4.48 14.67
C PHE A 101 -20.85 -3.62 15.47
N TRP A 102 -20.97 -2.34 15.15
CA TRP A 102 -22.00 -1.51 15.77
C TRP A 102 -23.41 -2.00 15.41
N PRO A 103 -24.35 -1.97 16.37
CA PRO A 103 -25.76 -2.26 16.10
C PRO A 103 -26.28 -1.33 14.99
N GLY A 104 -26.77 -1.91 13.90
CA GLY A 104 -27.25 -1.18 12.74
C GLY A 104 -26.36 -1.26 11.50
N LEU A 105 -25.10 -1.72 11.63
CA LEU A 105 -24.23 -2.08 10.48
C LEU A 105 -24.26 -3.60 10.27
N LEU A 106 -23.34 -4.34 10.83
CA LEU A 106 -23.31 -5.81 10.78
C LEU A 106 -23.89 -6.46 12.05
N GLY A 107 -23.80 -5.76 13.18
CA GLY A 107 -24.17 -6.30 14.47
C GLY A 107 -23.14 -7.28 15.05
N THR A 108 -23.43 -7.80 16.25
CA THR A 108 -22.55 -8.69 17.01
C THR A 108 -23.08 -10.12 17.08
N SER A 109 -23.97 -10.53 16.17
CA SER A 109 -24.47 -11.89 16.09
C SER A 109 -23.39 -12.87 15.61
N ASP A 110 -23.46 -14.12 16.05
CA ASP A 110 -22.55 -15.19 15.61
C ASP A 110 -22.55 -15.32 14.07
N ALA A 111 -23.72 -15.14 13.46
CA ALA A 111 -23.85 -15.14 11.99
C ALA A 111 -23.09 -13.97 11.35
N ALA A 112 -23.17 -12.77 11.93
CA ALA A 112 -22.45 -11.59 11.40
C ALA A 112 -20.93 -11.78 11.50
N LEU A 113 -20.45 -12.32 12.62
CA LEU A 113 -19.03 -12.63 12.82
C LEU A 113 -18.51 -13.68 11.82
N ARG A 114 -19.29 -14.73 11.57
CA ARG A 114 -18.98 -15.73 10.54
C ARG A 114 -18.96 -15.13 9.15
N VAL A 115 -19.98 -14.37 8.78
CA VAL A 115 -20.08 -13.74 7.46
C VAL A 115 -18.90 -12.80 7.25
N ALA A 116 -18.54 -11.96 8.21
CA ALA A 116 -17.39 -11.07 8.13
C ALA A 116 -16.09 -11.84 7.89
N SER A 117 -15.86 -12.92 8.63
CA SER A 117 -14.68 -13.78 8.48
C SER A 117 -14.61 -14.43 7.09
N VAL A 118 -15.71 -15.01 6.61
CA VAL A 118 -15.79 -15.67 5.31
C VAL A 118 -15.61 -14.67 4.17
N VAL A 119 -16.23 -13.49 4.28
CA VAL A 119 -16.03 -12.39 3.31
C VAL A 119 -14.59 -11.93 3.29
N GLY A 120 -13.95 -11.80 4.46
CA GLY A 120 -12.53 -11.48 4.55
C GLY A 120 -11.63 -12.50 3.84
N VAL A 121 -11.90 -13.81 4.02
CA VAL A 121 -11.20 -14.88 3.29
C VAL A 121 -11.40 -14.75 1.79
N ALA A 122 -12.64 -14.56 1.33
CA ALA A 122 -12.95 -14.44 -0.10
C ALA A 122 -12.27 -13.23 -0.74
N LEU A 123 -12.30 -12.07 -0.07
CA LEU A 123 -11.62 -10.86 -0.54
C LEU A 123 -10.09 -11.03 -0.56
N SER A 124 -9.52 -11.72 0.42
CA SER A 124 -8.09 -12.01 0.48
C SER A 124 -7.66 -12.93 -0.67
N ILE A 125 -8.45 -13.94 -1.01
CA ILE A 125 -8.22 -14.79 -2.16
C ILE A 125 -8.30 -13.98 -3.46
N ALA A 126 -9.31 -13.12 -3.61
CA ALA A 126 -9.44 -12.26 -4.78
C ALA A 126 -8.23 -11.33 -4.95
N ALA A 127 -7.73 -10.75 -3.84
CA ALA A 127 -6.51 -9.93 -3.85
C ALA A 127 -5.29 -10.76 -4.25
N LEU A 128 -5.17 -12.00 -3.76
CA LEU A 128 -4.08 -12.91 -4.10
C LEU A 128 -4.08 -13.29 -5.58
N LEU A 129 -5.25 -13.47 -6.18
CA LEU A 129 -5.43 -13.77 -7.60
C LEU A 129 -5.11 -12.57 -8.51
N GLY A 130 -4.93 -11.38 -7.94
CA GLY A 130 -4.50 -10.18 -8.68
C GLY A 130 -5.55 -9.08 -8.80
N ALA A 131 -6.71 -9.23 -8.16
CA ALA A 131 -7.69 -8.16 -8.07
C ALA A 131 -7.20 -7.06 -7.09
N THR A 132 -6.15 -6.33 -7.46
CA THR A 132 -5.55 -5.27 -6.64
C THR A 132 -6.25 -3.93 -6.88
N ASN A 133 -7.53 -3.86 -6.55
CA ASN A 133 -8.27 -2.60 -6.61
C ASN A 133 -8.21 -1.89 -5.24
N ALA A 134 -8.10 -0.56 -5.25
CA ALA A 134 -8.09 0.25 -4.02
C ALA A 134 -9.33 0.02 -3.16
N LEU A 135 -10.50 -0.20 -3.78
CA LEU A 135 -11.74 -0.52 -3.08
C LEU A 135 -11.66 -1.85 -2.33
N LEU A 136 -11.02 -2.86 -2.92
CA LEU A 136 -10.85 -4.18 -2.29
C LEU A 136 -9.90 -4.08 -1.09
N GLN A 137 -8.82 -3.32 -1.22
CA GLN A 137 -7.89 -3.07 -0.11
C GLN A 137 -8.56 -2.30 1.02
N LEU A 138 -9.40 -1.30 0.68
CA LEU A 138 -10.19 -0.56 1.66
C LEU A 138 -11.18 -1.48 2.38
N ALA A 139 -11.85 -2.38 1.65
CA ALA A 139 -12.78 -3.35 2.22
C ALA A 139 -12.08 -4.32 3.18
N LEU A 140 -10.90 -4.84 2.81
CA LEU A 140 -10.08 -5.69 3.67
C LEU A 140 -9.57 -4.96 4.92
N TRP A 141 -9.28 -3.66 4.79
CA TRP A 141 -8.87 -2.84 5.93
C TRP A 141 -10.04 -2.54 6.87
N ALA A 142 -11.24 -2.37 6.34
CA ALA A 142 -12.43 -2.04 7.11
C ALA A 142 -13.02 -3.24 7.86
N LEU A 143 -12.78 -4.48 7.38
CA LEU A 143 -13.23 -5.72 7.99
C LEU A 143 -12.36 -6.11 9.17
#